data_2ca5830e9806fceedd32a42f7248b508
#
_entry.id   2ca5830e9806fceedd32a42f7248b508
#
_cell.length_a   1.000
_cell.length_b   1.000
_cell.length_c   1.000
_cell.angle_alpha   90.00
_cell.angle_beta   90.00
_cell.angle_gamma   90.00
#
_symmetry.space_group_name_H-M   'P 1'
#
loop_
_entity.id
_entity.type
_entity.pdbx_description
1 polymer ?
#
loop_
_entity_poly.entity_id
_entity_poly.type
_entity_poly.pdbx_seq_one_letter_code
_entity_poly.pdbx_strand_id
1 'polypeptide(L)'
;MIAGCFAACGNTEKVTAKVIDIELTEEKYAFGVDKTQPELLEKVNAFIAEIKSNEKMDEIFNHNFGGTPVAITSAVEDSSKDQLVVATNAEFPPFEYTEGEQYLGVDMEIAKLLADYLGKELVIKNMDFDAVCLSVGQQKCDIAMAGLTVDPKREENVTFSDSYYQASQKLIVRSDDTKFDECKTADDVLNVLKTFDSKTTIGFQTGTTGQQYSENKGDYESNGLKLSTKPYQSAVLAVQDMINGNLDYVIVDAAPAASITASINGTK
;
A
#
# COMPACT_ATOMS: atom_id res chain seq x y z
N MET A 1 -7.06 3.36 -63.61
CA MET A 1 -7.49 2.62 -62.42
C MET A 1 -6.54 2.94 -61.29
N ILE A 2 -7.01 3.80 -60.36
CA ILE A 2 -6.21 4.17 -59.19
C ILE A 2 -6.72 3.29 -58.05
N ALA A 3 -5.89 2.35 -57.59
CA ALA A 3 -6.18 1.50 -56.45
C ALA A 3 -5.95 2.32 -55.16
N GLY A 4 -7.04 2.72 -54.50
CA GLY A 4 -7.00 3.35 -53.19
C GLY A 4 -6.63 2.30 -52.11
N CYS A 5 -5.46 2.45 -51.50
CA CYS A 5 -5.11 1.75 -50.25
C CYS A 5 -5.94 2.36 -49.13
N PHE A 6 -6.97 1.67 -48.67
CA PHE A 6 -7.60 1.93 -47.39
C PHE A 6 -6.64 1.43 -46.30
N ALA A 7 -5.92 2.35 -45.67
CA ALA A 7 -5.26 2.08 -44.41
C ALA A 7 -6.36 1.94 -43.34
N ALA A 8 -6.66 0.72 -42.94
CA ALA A 8 -7.46 0.46 -41.75
C ALA A 8 -6.64 0.89 -40.56
N CYS A 9 -6.86 2.09 -40.04
CA CYS A 9 -6.48 2.46 -38.70
C CYS A 9 -7.32 1.60 -37.75
N GLY A 10 -6.79 0.45 -37.36
CA GLY A 10 -7.34 -0.29 -36.25
C GLY A 10 -7.20 0.57 -35.00
N ASN A 11 -8.33 0.95 -34.43
CA ASN A 11 -8.41 1.56 -33.11
C ASN A 11 -8.06 0.43 -32.12
N THR A 12 -6.76 0.24 -31.83
CA THR A 12 -6.35 -0.64 -30.72
C THR A 12 -6.81 0.05 -29.46
N GLU A 13 -7.87 -0.45 -28.84
CA GLU A 13 -8.27 0.01 -27.51
C GLU A 13 -7.04 0.00 -26.61
N LYS A 14 -6.79 1.12 -25.94
CA LYS A 14 -5.67 1.25 -25.00
C LYS A 14 -5.88 0.27 -23.86
N VAL A 15 -4.99 -0.68 -23.71
CA VAL A 15 -5.01 -1.60 -22.57
C VAL A 15 -4.85 -0.79 -21.28
N THR A 16 -5.72 -1.06 -20.33
CA THR A 16 -5.75 -0.43 -19.01
C THR A 16 -5.55 -1.50 -17.92
N ALA A 17 -5.52 -1.10 -16.67
CA ALA A 17 -5.48 -2.02 -15.53
C ALA A 17 -6.90 -2.32 -15.04
N LYS A 18 -7.13 -3.57 -14.59
CA LYS A 18 -8.37 -4.05 -13.95
C LYS A 18 -8.02 -4.70 -12.62
N VAL A 19 -8.71 -4.30 -11.56
CA VAL A 19 -8.63 -4.97 -10.24
C VAL A 19 -9.58 -6.17 -10.27
N ILE A 20 -9.11 -7.34 -9.86
CA ILE A 20 -9.98 -8.48 -9.56
C ILE A 20 -10.60 -8.23 -8.19
N ASP A 21 -11.92 -8.02 -8.17
CA ASP A 21 -12.66 -7.60 -6.97
C ASP A 21 -12.94 -8.78 -6.04
N ILE A 22 -11.87 -9.45 -5.61
CA ILE A 22 -11.85 -10.55 -4.67
C ILE A 22 -10.71 -10.30 -3.67
N GLU A 23 -11.03 -10.30 -2.39
CA GLU A 23 -10.04 -10.19 -1.32
C GLU A 23 -9.32 -11.52 -1.16
N LEU A 24 -7.97 -11.49 -1.27
CA LEU A 24 -7.13 -12.68 -1.24
C LEU A 24 -6.65 -13.03 0.16
N THR A 25 -6.65 -12.06 1.08
CA THR A 25 -6.13 -12.17 2.43
C THR A 25 -7.01 -11.41 3.42
N GLU A 26 -6.80 -11.65 4.71
CA GLU A 26 -7.36 -10.84 5.80
C GLU A 26 -6.20 -10.25 6.59
N GLU A 27 -6.08 -8.93 6.59
CA GLU A 27 -4.95 -8.22 7.18
C GLU A 27 -5.44 -7.08 8.08
N LYS A 28 -4.57 -6.62 8.98
CA LYS A 28 -4.85 -5.48 9.86
C LYS A 28 -3.70 -4.50 9.80
N TYR A 29 -4.00 -3.23 9.51
CA TYR A 29 -3.01 -2.18 9.62
C TYR A 29 -2.93 -1.65 11.04
N ALA A 30 -1.70 -1.44 11.49
CA ALA A 30 -1.35 -0.82 12.75
C ALA A 30 -0.05 -0.01 12.61
N PHE A 31 0.22 0.87 13.56
CA PHE A 31 1.45 1.66 13.58
C PHE A 31 2.56 0.91 14.32
N GLY A 32 3.78 0.95 13.78
CA GLY A 32 4.94 0.33 14.40
C GLY A 32 5.68 1.32 15.31
N VAL A 33 5.63 1.15 16.62
CA VAL A 33 6.27 2.04 17.60
C VAL A 33 7.62 1.47 18.03
N ASP A 34 8.59 2.32 18.31
CA ASP A 34 9.89 1.94 18.85
C ASP A 34 9.73 1.14 20.15
N LYS A 35 10.32 -0.04 20.21
CA LYS A 35 10.25 -0.95 21.35
C LYS A 35 10.80 -0.35 22.65
N THR A 36 11.65 0.66 22.54
CA THR A 36 12.22 1.37 23.70
C THR A 36 11.32 2.49 24.21
N GLN A 37 10.16 2.74 23.52
CA GLN A 37 9.21 3.79 23.84
C GLN A 37 7.80 3.24 24.22
N PRO A 38 7.66 2.39 25.25
CA PRO A 38 6.37 1.80 25.63
C PRO A 38 5.32 2.86 26.03
N GLU A 39 5.74 3.99 26.60
CA GLU A 39 4.84 5.10 26.93
C GLU A 39 4.29 5.80 25.70
N LEU A 40 5.05 5.83 24.59
CA LEU A 40 4.56 6.32 23.31
C LEU A 40 3.49 5.37 22.76
N LEU A 41 3.71 4.05 22.85
CA LEU A 41 2.74 3.05 22.43
C LEU A 41 1.41 3.19 23.18
N GLU A 42 1.45 3.37 24.51
CA GLU A 42 0.24 3.61 25.31
C GLU A 42 -0.52 4.85 24.85
N LYS A 43 0.18 5.95 24.58
CA LYS A 43 -0.43 7.20 24.07
C LYS A 43 -1.00 7.03 22.66
N VAL A 44 -0.31 6.30 21.76
CA VAL A 44 -0.79 5.98 20.42
C VAL A 44 -2.09 5.17 20.49
N ASN A 45 -2.15 4.14 21.35
CA ASN A 45 -3.36 3.34 21.51
C ASN A 45 -4.52 4.16 22.10
N ALA A 46 -4.25 5.00 23.11
CA ALA A 46 -5.25 5.91 23.66
C ALA A 46 -5.79 6.88 22.60
N PHE A 47 -4.91 7.45 21.78
CA PHE A 47 -5.27 8.33 20.68
C PHE A 47 -6.11 7.60 19.60
N ILE A 48 -5.71 6.38 19.20
CA ILE A 48 -6.51 5.56 18.24
C ILE A 48 -7.91 5.30 18.79
N ALA A 49 -8.02 4.95 20.07
CA ALA A 49 -9.31 4.73 20.73
C ALA A 49 -10.16 6.02 20.76
N GLU A 50 -9.55 7.16 21.01
CA GLU A 50 -10.22 8.47 21.02
C GLU A 50 -10.79 8.82 19.63
N ILE A 51 -9.94 8.80 18.57
CA ILE A 51 -10.38 9.18 17.22
C ILE A 51 -11.39 8.21 16.61
N LYS A 52 -11.41 6.94 17.05
CA LYS A 52 -12.46 5.98 16.70
C LYS A 52 -13.77 6.27 17.41
N SER A 53 -13.73 6.73 18.67
CA SER A 53 -14.92 6.94 19.48
C SER A 53 -15.66 8.27 19.17
N ASN A 54 -14.97 9.23 18.59
CA ASN A 54 -15.49 10.59 18.29
C ASN A 54 -15.69 10.86 16.79
N GLU A 55 -15.82 9.80 15.98
CA GLU A 55 -16.06 9.87 14.53
C GLU A 55 -14.91 10.52 13.71
N LYS A 56 -13.80 10.91 14.35
CA LYS A 56 -12.68 11.55 13.64
C LYS A 56 -11.99 10.56 12.67
N MET A 57 -11.95 9.28 13.01
CA MET A 57 -11.43 8.25 12.11
C MET A 57 -12.27 8.16 10.83
N ASP A 58 -13.59 8.21 10.93
CA ASP A 58 -14.49 8.18 9.78
C ASP A 58 -14.32 9.44 8.91
N GLU A 59 -14.12 10.62 9.54
CA GLU A 59 -13.80 11.86 8.82
C GLU A 59 -12.51 11.72 8.01
N ILE A 60 -11.43 11.19 8.61
CA ILE A 60 -10.15 10.95 7.94
C ILE A 60 -10.33 10.00 6.76
N PHE A 61 -11.05 8.89 6.93
CA PHE A 61 -11.34 7.98 5.81
C PHE A 61 -12.14 8.67 4.72
N ASN A 62 -13.17 9.44 5.06
CA ASN A 62 -13.98 10.17 4.08
C ASN A 62 -13.15 11.19 3.29
N HIS A 63 -12.18 11.87 3.90
CA HIS A 63 -11.26 12.76 3.18
C HIS A 63 -10.45 12.00 2.12
N ASN A 64 -9.96 10.82 2.45
CA ASN A 64 -8.97 10.11 1.66
C ASN A 64 -9.55 9.05 0.70
N PHE A 65 -10.77 8.55 0.97
CA PHE A 65 -11.46 7.57 0.12
C PHE A 65 -12.52 8.22 -0.79
N GLY A 66 -12.10 9.20 -1.59
CA GLY A 66 -12.94 9.86 -2.59
C GLY A 66 -13.41 11.27 -2.23
N GLY A 67 -13.00 11.80 -1.06
CA GLY A 67 -13.17 13.19 -0.67
C GLY A 67 -12.01 14.08 -1.09
N THR A 68 -11.72 15.08 -0.26
CA THR A 68 -10.57 15.98 -0.45
C THR A 68 -9.55 15.72 0.65
N PRO A 69 -8.41 15.10 0.36
CA PRO A 69 -7.36 14.84 1.34
C PRO A 69 -6.81 16.13 1.96
N VAL A 70 -6.42 16.03 3.23
CA VAL A 70 -5.79 17.13 3.96
C VAL A 70 -4.29 17.12 3.67
N ALA A 71 -3.78 18.26 3.20
CA ALA A 71 -2.35 18.41 2.92
C ALA A 71 -1.55 18.63 4.20
N ILE A 72 -0.53 17.81 4.41
CA ILE A 72 0.33 17.81 5.60
C ILE A 72 1.74 18.26 5.21
N THR A 73 2.31 19.15 6.02
CA THR A 73 3.70 19.60 5.87
C THR A 73 4.55 19.02 6.99
N SER A 74 5.72 18.50 6.63
CA SER A 74 6.73 18.07 7.59
C SER A 74 7.54 19.25 8.10
N ALA A 75 7.79 19.29 9.40
CA ALA A 75 8.84 20.16 9.95
C ALA A 75 10.24 19.65 9.56
N VAL A 76 11.23 20.52 9.68
CA VAL A 76 12.64 20.12 9.59
C VAL A 76 13.04 19.44 10.91
N GLU A 77 13.73 18.32 10.82
CA GLU A 77 14.24 17.62 12.00
C GLU A 77 15.24 18.51 12.76
N ASP A 78 15.00 18.66 14.06
CA ASP A 78 15.82 19.44 14.96
C ASP A 78 15.83 18.78 16.35
N SER A 79 16.94 18.19 16.72
CA SER A 79 17.10 17.46 18.00
C SER A 79 16.96 18.33 19.25
N SER A 80 16.92 19.65 19.12
CA SER A 80 16.66 20.60 20.23
C SER A 80 15.18 20.83 20.49
N LYS A 81 14.29 20.31 19.61
CA LYS A 81 12.85 20.49 19.68
C LYS A 81 12.15 19.19 20.07
N ASP A 82 10.97 19.33 20.64
CA ASP A 82 10.10 18.19 20.91
C ASP A 82 9.34 17.80 19.63
N GLN A 83 9.81 16.78 18.96
CA GLN A 83 9.31 16.34 17.67
C GLN A 83 8.84 14.88 17.70
N LEU A 84 7.83 14.55 16.92
CA LEU A 84 7.45 13.18 16.58
C LEU A 84 8.02 12.88 15.20
N VAL A 85 8.96 11.94 15.15
CA VAL A 85 9.64 11.55 13.90
C VAL A 85 8.97 10.29 13.35
N VAL A 86 8.25 10.46 12.25
CA VAL A 86 7.46 9.41 11.58
C VAL A 86 8.22 8.87 10.38
N ALA A 87 8.43 7.55 10.32
CA ALA A 87 8.91 6.85 9.13
C ALA A 87 7.73 6.45 8.25
N THR A 88 7.82 6.70 6.95
CA THR A 88 6.79 6.36 5.97
C THR A 88 7.38 6.02 4.60
N ASN A 89 6.56 5.44 3.70
CA ASN A 89 6.86 5.31 2.28
C ASN A 89 5.72 5.94 1.46
N ALA A 90 5.83 7.22 1.17
CA ALA A 90 4.77 8.04 0.61
C ALA A 90 4.54 7.81 -0.90
N GLU A 91 4.30 6.55 -1.29
CA GLU A 91 3.97 6.07 -2.64
C GLU A 91 2.76 5.12 -2.64
N PHE A 92 1.91 5.18 -1.59
CA PHE A 92 0.85 4.20 -1.32
C PHE A 92 -0.53 4.87 -1.08
N PRO A 93 -1.11 5.56 -2.12
CA PRO A 93 -2.42 6.17 -1.99
C PRO A 93 -3.51 5.09 -1.76
N PRO A 94 -4.53 5.33 -0.91
CA PRO A 94 -4.87 6.59 -0.25
C PRO A 94 -4.29 6.74 1.17
N PHE A 95 -3.34 5.90 1.60
CA PHE A 95 -2.82 5.92 2.98
C PHE A 95 -1.69 6.93 3.16
N GLU A 96 -0.66 6.90 2.31
CA GLU A 96 0.45 7.85 2.33
C GLU A 96 0.99 8.07 0.92
N TYR A 97 1.01 9.33 0.50
CA TYR A 97 1.56 9.73 -0.80
C TYR A 97 1.92 11.21 -0.81
N THR A 98 2.60 11.65 -1.86
CA THR A 98 2.99 13.05 -2.00
C THR A 98 2.32 13.71 -3.20
N GLU A 99 1.95 14.98 -3.05
CA GLU A 99 1.65 15.91 -4.15
C GLU A 99 2.51 17.17 -3.99
N GLY A 100 3.48 17.32 -4.89
CA GLY A 100 4.50 18.35 -4.73
C GLY A 100 5.35 18.13 -3.47
N GLU A 101 5.37 19.12 -2.57
CA GLU A 101 6.12 19.05 -1.31
C GLU A 101 5.23 18.64 -0.11
N GLN A 102 3.96 18.31 -0.37
CA GLN A 102 3.01 17.98 0.68
C GLN A 102 2.78 16.47 0.76
N TYR A 103 2.53 16.01 1.97
CA TYR A 103 2.12 14.64 2.24
C TYR A 103 0.60 14.59 2.39
N LEU A 104 -0.01 13.56 1.85
CA LEU A 104 -1.45 13.31 1.87
C LEU A 104 -1.72 11.85 2.25
N GLY A 105 -2.95 11.58 2.65
CA GLY A 105 -3.41 10.23 2.93
C GLY A 105 -3.77 10.01 4.40
N VAL A 106 -4.43 8.87 4.64
CA VAL A 106 -4.95 8.49 5.96
C VAL A 106 -3.86 8.53 7.02
N ASP A 107 -2.71 7.88 6.77
CA ASP A 107 -1.63 7.77 7.73
C ASP A 107 -0.97 9.12 8.00
N MET A 108 -0.87 9.98 6.99
CA MET A 108 -0.29 11.30 7.14
C MET A 108 -1.21 12.25 7.92
N GLU A 109 -2.53 12.16 7.70
CA GLU A 109 -3.51 12.93 8.49
C GLU A 109 -3.53 12.45 9.94
N ILE A 110 -3.50 11.13 10.19
CA ILE A 110 -3.39 10.55 11.53
C ILE A 110 -2.07 10.98 12.19
N ALA A 111 -0.94 10.96 11.47
CA ALA A 111 0.36 11.38 11.98
C ALA A 111 0.36 12.83 12.47
N LYS A 112 -0.28 13.73 11.71
CA LYS A 112 -0.42 15.14 12.12
C LYS A 112 -1.25 15.27 13.38
N LEU A 113 -2.41 14.62 13.43
CA LEU A 113 -3.29 14.66 14.60
C LEU A 113 -2.63 14.01 15.83
N LEU A 114 -1.87 12.94 15.66
CA LEU A 114 -1.10 12.31 16.74
C LEU A 114 -0.02 13.26 17.27
N ALA A 115 0.73 13.92 16.39
CA ALA A 115 1.74 14.88 16.80
C ALA A 115 1.11 16.04 17.61
N ASP A 116 -0.04 16.56 17.18
CA ASP A 116 -0.79 17.60 17.91
C ASP A 116 -1.30 17.10 19.28
N TYR A 117 -1.83 15.86 19.33
CA TYR A 117 -2.27 15.22 20.57
C TYR A 117 -1.11 15.06 21.58
N LEU A 118 0.10 14.77 21.09
CA LEU A 118 1.30 14.67 21.91
C LEU A 118 1.96 16.01 22.23
N GLY A 119 1.50 17.12 21.62
CA GLY A 119 2.10 18.44 21.76
C GLY A 119 3.47 18.59 21.07
N LYS A 120 3.72 17.78 20.00
CA LYS A 120 4.99 17.71 19.28
C LYS A 120 4.90 18.30 17.87
N GLU A 121 6.03 18.76 17.32
CA GLU A 121 6.12 19.06 15.89
C GLU A 121 6.21 17.75 15.10
N LEU A 122 5.49 17.64 13.98
CA LEU A 122 5.56 16.47 13.09
C LEU A 122 6.77 16.56 12.15
N VAL A 123 7.62 15.54 12.18
CA VAL A 123 8.67 15.30 11.19
C VAL A 123 8.36 14.02 10.43
N ILE A 124 8.30 14.06 9.10
CA ILE A 124 8.05 12.91 8.26
C ILE A 124 9.35 12.55 7.52
N LYS A 125 9.81 11.31 7.69
CA LYS A 125 10.94 10.74 6.94
C LYS A 125 10.42 9.75 5.91
N ASN A 126 10.40 10.17 4.67
CA ASN A 126 10.04 9.32 3.53
C ASN A 126 11.25 8.46 3.12
N MET A 127 11.03 7.15 2.97
CA MET A 127 12.07 6.17 2.63
C MET A 127 11.49 4.95 1.92
N ASP A 128 12.36 4.06 1.43
CA ASP A 128 11.91 2.78 0.86
C ASP A 128 11.14 1.95 1.90
N PHE A 129 10.07 1.28 1.46
CA PHE A 129 9.12 0.60 2.36
C PHE A 129 9.77 -0.44 3.27
N ASP A 130 10.72 -1.21 2.76
CA ASP A 130 11.44 -2.23 3.52
C ASP A 130 12.37 -1.65 4.61
N ALA A 131 12.70 -0.36 4.53
CA ALA A 131 13.48 0.36 5.53
C ALA A 131 12.63 0.98 6.66
N VAL A 132 11.31 1.11 6.49
CA VAL A 132 10.43 1.84 7.42
C VAL A 132 10.50 1.27 8.85
N CYS A 133 10.15 0.00 9.05
CA CYS A 133 10.20 -0.63 10.38
C CYS A 133 11.62 -0.71 10.93
N LEU A 134 12.62 -0.95 10.07
CA LEU A 134 14.01 -1.02 10.45
C LEU A 134 14.52 0.33 10.99
N SER A 135 14.10 1.46 10.41
CA SER A 135 14.49 2.79 10.87
C SER A 135 13.99 3.09 12.28
N VAL A 136 12.80 2.61 12.63
CA VAL A 136 12.23 2.68 13.98
C VAL A 136 13.01 1.77 14.95
N GLY A 137 13.25 0.51 14.56
CA GLY A 137 14.05 -0.42 15.37
C GLY A 137 15.50 0.04 15.62
N GLN A 138 16.02 0.92 14.76
CA GLN A 138 17.32 1.58 14.91
C GLN A 138 17.24 2.93 15.65
N GLN A 139 16.06 3.29 16.17
CA GLN A 139 15.83 4.56 16.90
C GLN A 139 16.12 5.82 16.08
N LYS A 140 15.98 5.73 14.75
CA LYS A 140 16.10 6.88 13.84
C LYS A 140 14.77 7.60 13.63
N CYS A 141 13.68 6.90 13.95
CA CYS A 141 12.32 7.38 13.96
C CYS A 141 11.60 6.83 15.20
N ASP A 142 10.56 7.52 15.66
CA ASP A 142 9.78 7.11 16.85
C ASP A 142 8.71 6.08 16.48
N ILE A 143 8.13 6.24 15.28
CA ILE A 143 6.97 5.47 14.84
C ILE A 143 6.98 5.29 13.31
N ALA A 144 6.54 4.14 12.86
CA ALA A 144 6.30 3.79 11.46
C ALA A 144 4.80 3.89 11.15
N MET A 145 4.45 4.70 10.14
CA MET A 145 3.09 4.93 9.65
C MET A 145 3.13 4.83 8.11
N ALA A 146 2.77 3.67 7.57
CA ALA A 146 2.97 3.33 6.17
C ALA A 146 2.07 2.17 5.70
N GLY A 147 0.76 2.18 6.07
CA GLY A 147 -0.16 1.10 5.71
C GLY A 147 0.37 -0.28 6.17
N LEU A 148 0.89 -0.37 7.39
CA LEU A 148 1.65 -1.53 7.83
C LEU A 148 0.75 -2.66 8.31
N THR A 149 0.69 -3.75 7.57
CA THR A 149 0.13 -5.02 8.08
C THR A 149 0.91 -5.52 9.29
N VAL A 150 0.20 -5.89 10.35
CA VAL A 150 0.82 -6.57 11.51
C VAL A 150 1.42 -7.89 11.03
N ASP A 151 2.71 -8.04 11.21
CA ASP A 151 3.51 -9.15 10.69
C ASP A 151 4.62 -9.51 11.67
N PRO A 152 4.85 -10.82 11.97
CA PRO A 152 5.87 -11.25 12.94
C PRO A 152 7.29 -10.79 12.59
N LYS A 153 7.65 -10.69 11.32
CA LYS A 153 8.97 -10.21 10.89
C LYS A 153 9.13 -8.72 11.17
N ARG A 154 8.07 -7.93 11.01
CA ARG A 154 8.08 -6.50 11.37
C ARG A 154 8.16 -6.31 12.88
N GLU A 155 7.53 -7.20 13.65
CA GLU A 155 7.61 -7.22 15.11
C GLU A 155 9.02 -7.45 15.65
N GLU A 156 9.97 -7.91 14.85
CA GLU A 156 11.39 -7.93 15.25
C GLU A 156 11.93 -6.53 15.51
N ASN A 157 11.43 -5.51 14.81
CA ASN A 157 11.91 -4.13 14.86
C ASN A 157 11.00 -3.18 15.64
N VAL A 158 9.70 -3.41 15.66
CA VAL A 158 8.71 -2.51 16.25
C VAL A 158 7.74 -3.25 17.19
N THR A 159 7.01 -2.50 18.01
CA THR A 159 5.82 -3.00 18.70
C THR A 159 4.61 -2.36 18.03
N PHE A 160 3.66 -3.17 17.57
CA PHE A 160 2.47 -2.64 16.90
C PHE A 160 1.48 -2.05 17.90
N SER A 161 0.83 -0.97 17.47
CA SER A 161 -0.33 -0.38 18.12
C SER A 161 -1.59 -1.25 17.94
N ASP A 162 -2.70 -0.83 18.53
CA ASP A 162 -4.02 -1.30 18.13
C ASP A 162 -4.25 -1.02 16.64
N SER A 163 -4.91 -1.96 15.95
CA SER A 163 -5.18 -1.80 14.52
C SER A 163 -6.18 -0.70 14.26
N TYR A 164 -5.98 0.05 13.15
CA TYR A 164 -6.88 1.13 12.75
C TYR A 164 -7.67 0.84 11.47
N TYR A 165 -7.24 -0.13 10.66
CA TYR A 165 -7.87 -0.47 9.39
C TYR A 165 -7.84 -1.98 9.12
N GLN A 166 -8.89 -2.50 8.45
CA GLN A 166 -8.92 -3.86 7.91
C GLN A 166 -8.49 -3.82 6.45
N ALA A 167 -7.48 -4.59 6.10
CA ALA A 167 -6.89 -4.63 4.78
C ALA A 167 -6.96 -6.03 4.18
N SER A 168 -6.71 -6.12 2.89
CA SER A 168 -6.60 -7.36 2.14
C SER A 168 -5.73 -7.15 0.91
N GLN A 169 -5.17 -8.22 0.33
CA GLN A 169 -4.51 -8.17 -0.97
C GLN A 169 -5.53 -8.36 -2.09
N LYS A 170 -5.31 -7.70 -3.24
CA LYS A 170 -6.04 -7.94 -4.50
C LYS A 170 -5.07 -8.12 -5.66
N LEU A 171 -5.55 -8.83 -6.67
CA LEU A 171 -4.83 -9.01 -7.93
C LEU A 171 -5.22 -7.91 -8.91
N ILE A 172 -4.23 -7.27 -9.54
CA ILE A 172 -4.41 -6.39 -10.68
C ILE A 172 -3.96 -7.13 -11.93
N VAL A 173 -4.77 -7.06 -12.98
CA VAL A 173 -4.53 -7.66 -14.28
C VAL A 173 -4.72 -6.62 -15.38
N ARG A 174 -4.29 -6.92 -16.59
CA ARG A 174 -4.63 -6.10 -17.76
C ARG A 174 -6.12 -6.20 -18.05
N SER A 175 -6.73 -5.13 -18.56
CA SER A 175 -8.17 -5.09 -18.83
C SER A 175 -8.64 -6.11 -19.88
N ASP A 176 -7.72 -6.58 -20.73
CA ASP A 176 -7.98 -7.62 -21.73
C ASP A 176 -7.77 -9.07 -21.22
N ASP A 177 -7.33 -9.25 -19.97
CA ASP A 177 -7.23 -10.58 -19.34
C ASP A 177 -8.57 -11.02 -18.76
N THR A 178 -9.07 -12.17 -19.22
CA THR A 178 -10.36 -12.74 -18.81
C THR A 178 -10.23 -14.01 -17.96
N LYS A 179 -9.01 -14.41 -17.61
CA LYS A 179 -8.75 -15.69 -16.90
C LYS A 179 -9.35 -15.77 -15.50
N PHE A 180 -9.62 -14.61 -14.89
CA PHE A 180 -10.16 -14.47 -13.54
C PHE A 180 -11.65 -14.07 -13.51
N ASP A 181 -12.30 -13.89 -14.64
CA ASP A 181 -13.68 -13.36 -14.72
C ASP A 181 -14.73 -14.30 -14.08
N GLU A 182 -14.44 -15.60 -14.02
CA GLU A 182 -15.32 -16.59 -13.38
C GLU A 182 -14.99 -16.84 -11.89
N CYS A 183 -13.90 -16.25 -11.37
CA CYS A 183 -13.51 -16.40 -9.96
C CYS A 183 -14.51 -15.69 -9.05
N LYS A 184 -14.83 -16.31 -7.91
CA LYS A 184 -15.75 -15.79 -6.89
C LYS A 184 -15.15 -15.76 -5.48
N THR A 185 -14.08 -16.49 -5.27
CA THR A 185 -13.42 -16.65 -3.98
C THR A 185 -11.90 -16.49 -4.13
N ALA A 186 -11.20 -16.24 -3.02
CA ALA A 186 -9.74 -16.23 -2.97
C ALA A 186 -9.15 -17.55 -3.48
N ASP A 187 -9.77 -18.68 -3.12
CA ASP A 187 -9.33 -19.99 -3.57
C ASP A 187 -9.46 -20.17 -5.09
N ASP A 188 -10.49 -19.60 -5.73
CA ASP A 188 -10.62 -19.63 -7.18
C ASP A 188 -9.46 -18.88 -7.83
N VAL A 189 -9.14 -17.67 -7.36
CA VAL A 189 -8.00 -16.88 -7.85
C VAL A 189 -6.69 -17.63 -7.64
N LEU A 190 -6.46 -18.16 -6.44
CA LEU A 190 -5.26 -18.95 -6.13
C LEU A 190 -5.14 -20.20 -7.03
N ASN A 191 -6.25 -20.89 -7.29
CA ASN A 191 -6.27 -22.06 -8.18
C ASN A 191 -5.94 -21.68 -9.63
N VAL A 192 -6.41 -20.53 -10.14
CA VAL A 192 -6.00 -20.02 -11.45
C VAL A 192 -4.50 -19.71 -11.45
N LEU A 193 -4.00 -18.99 -10.43
CA LEU A 193 -2.57 -18.66 -10.30
C LEU A 193 -1.68 -19.92 -10.26
N LYS A 194 -2.14 -21.02 -9.62
CA LYS A 194 -1.43 -22.31 -9.58
C LYS A 194 -1.31 -23.01 -10.92
N THR A 195 -2.13 -22.65 -11.92
CA THR A 195 -2.04 -23.22 -13.26
C THR A 195 -0.85 -22.68 -14.06
N PHE A 196 -0.28 -21.54 -13.62
CA PHE A 196 0.84 -20.90 -14.31
C PHE A 196 2.19 -21.45 -13.83
N ASP A 197 3.19 -21.28 -14.67
CA ASP A 197 4.58 -21.67 -14.41
C ASP A 197 5.50 -20.43 -14.40
N SER A 198 6.80 -20.65 -14.36
CA SER A 198 7.82 -19.58 -14.33
C SER A 198 7.89 -18.69 -15.59
N LYS A 199 7.05 -18.93 -16.60
CA LYS A 199 6.93 -18.03 -17.76
C LYS A 199 5.97 -16.88 -17.49
N THR A 200 5.13 -17.03 -16.48
CA THR A 200 4.21 -15.99 -16.01
C THR A 200 4.86 -15.26 -14.84
N THR A 201 4.82 -13.94 -14.84
CA THR A 201 5.50 -13.11 -13.84
C THR A 201 4.49 -12.29 -13.05
N ILE A 202 4.60 -12.34 -11.72
CA ILE A 202 3.83 -11.50 -10.79
C ILE A 202 4.73 -10.46 -10.13
N GLY A 203 4.30 -9.19 -10.15
CA GLY A 203 5.01 -8.08 -9.53
C GLY A 203 4.37 -7.65 -8.21
N PHE A 204 5.19 -7.04 -7.37
CA PHE A 204 4.80 -6.52 -6.07
C PHE A 204 5.79 -5.44 -5.62
N GLN A 205 5.43 -4.67 -4.61
CA GLN A 205 6.39 -3.79 -3.94
C GLN A 205 7.24 -4.60 -2.95
N THR A 206 8.54 -4.31 -2.90
CA THR A 206 9.50 -4.96 -2.00
C THR A 206 9.11 -4.77 -0.52
N GLY A 207 9.21 -5.84 0.28
CA GLY A 207 8.94 -5.81 1.74
C GLY A 207 7.46 -5.91 2.12
N THR A 208 6.53 -6.04 1.14
CA THR A 208 5.08 -6.08 1.38
C THR A 208 4.56 -7.50 1.64
N THR A 209 3.33 -7.58 2.13
CA THR A 209 2.56 -8.84 2.24
C THR A 209 2.30 -9.44 0.85
N GLY A 210 2.11 -8.60 -0.17
CA GLY A 210 2.01 -9.04 -1.57
C GLY A 210 3.26 -9.79 -2.05
N GLN A 211 4.46 -9.40 -1.60
CA GLN A 211 5.68 -10.18 -1.83
C GLN A 211 5.60 -11.54 -1.15
N GLN A 212 5.22 -11.59 0.12
CA GLN A 212 5.13 -12.87 0.85
C GLN A 212 4.13 -13.82 0.19
N TYR A 213 2.96 -13.32 -0.21
CA TYR A 213 1.95 -14.09 -0.93
C TYR A 213 2.50 -14.69 -2.24
N SER A 214 3.16 -13.87 -3.05
CA SER A 214 3.68 -14.25 -4.36
C SER A 214 4.86 -15.22 -4.28
N GLU A 215 5.69 -15.09 -3.25
CA GLU A 215 6.89 -15.90 -3.04
C GLU A 215 6.66 -17.12 -2.15
N ASN A 216 5.40 -17.39 -1.76
CA ASN A 216 5.02 -18.47 -0.83
C ASN A 216 5.81 -18.38 0.49
N LYS A 217 5.80 -17.22 1.15
CA LYS A 217 6.51 -16.96 2.41
C LYS A 217 5.55 -16.59 3.53
N GLY A 218 6.02 -16.72 4.79
CA GLY A 218 5.22 -16.40 5.96
C GLY A 218 3.92 -17.21 5.99
N ASP A 219 2.80 -16.57 6.22
CA ASP A 219 1.49 -17.22 6.31
C ASP A 219 1.02 -17.83 4.97
N TYR A 220 1.75 -17.57 3.87
CA TYR A 220 1.41 -18.00 2.51
C TYR A 220 2.29 -19.15 1.97
N GLU A 221 3.06 -19.83 2.82
CA GLU A 221 3.92 -20.96 2.42
C GLU A 221 3.16 -22.09 1.70
N SER A 222 1.87 -22.26 2.03
CA SER A 222 0.99 -23.28 1.44
C SER A 222 0.42 -22.87 0.07
N ASN A 223 0.60 -21.64 -0.40
CA ASN A 223 0.06 -21.18 -1.67
C ASN A 223 0.56 -22.03 -2.85
N GLY A 224 1.82 -22.42 -2.84
CA GLY A 224 2.38 -23.32 -3.84
C GLY A 224 2.45 -22.75 -5.26
N LEU A 225 2.60 -21.41 -5.38
CA LEU A 225 2.74 -20.70 -6.63
C LEU A 225 4.09 -21.03 -7.28
N LYS A 226 4.11 -21.12 -8.62
CA LYS A 226 5.29 -21.44 -9.45
C LYS A 226 5.66 -20.34 -10.43
N LEU A 227 4.98 -19.20 -10.33
CA LEU A 227 5.25 -18.02 -11.14
C LEU A 227 6.65 -17.45 -10.86
N SER A 228 7.21 -16.75 -11.83
CA SER A 228 8.33 -15.86 -11.59
C SER A 228 7.86 -14.63 -10.82
N THR A 229 8.72 -14.12 -9.96
CA THR A 229 8.41 -12.92 -9.14
C THR A 229 9.29 -11.75 -9.55
N LYS A 230 8.75 -10.53 -9.50
CA LYS A 230 9.48 -9.31 -9.83
C LYS A 230 9.22 -8.22 -8.80
N PRO A 231 10.23 -7.85 -7.99
CA PRO A 231 10.11 -6.79 -7.01
C PRO A 231 10.20 -5.41 -7.66
N TYR A 232 9.47 -4.43 -7.10
CA TYR A 232 9.49 -3.02 -7.49
C TYR A 232 9.64 -2.14 -6.25
N GLN A 233 10.06 -0.90 -6.43
CA GLN A 233 10.10 0.08 -5.35
C GLN A 233 8.69 0.55 -4.95
N SER A 234 7.75 0.61 -5.91
CA SER A 234 6.35 0.91 -5.61
C SER A 234 5.39 0.07 -6.45
N ALA A 235 4.15 -0.08 -5.95
CA ALA A 235 3.09 -0.76 -6.69
C ALA A 235 2.71 -0.01 -7.98
N VAL A 236 2.81 1.32 -8.00
CA VAL A 236 2.56 2.14 -9.20
C VAL A 236 3.48 1.73 -10.35
N LEU A 237 4.78 1.55 -10.08
CA LEU A 237 5.74 1.11 -11.08
C LEU A 237 5.44 -0.30 -11.59
N ALA A 238 5.02 -1.21 -10.70
CA ALA A 238 4.62 -2.56 -11.09
C ALA A 238 3.41 -2.54 -12.04
N VAL A 239 2.37 -1.76 -11.72
CA VAL A 239 1.16 -1.66 -12.57
C VAL A 239 1.48 -1.01 -13.91
N GLN A 240 2.33 0.00 -13.96
CA GLN A 240 2.77 0.60 -15.23
C GLN A 240 3.52 -0.41 -16.09
N ASP A 241 4.40 -1.20 -15.49
CA ASP A 241 5.18 -2.22 -16.20
C ASP A 241 4.28 -3.36 -16.73
N MET A 242 3.23 -3.72 -15.97
CA MET A 242 2.20 -4.68 -16.39
C MET A 242 1.43 -4.17 -17.62
N ILE A 243 0.99 -2.92 -17.63
CA ILE A 243 0.26 -2.35 -18.76
C ILE A 243 1.14 -2.32 -20.02
N ASN A 244 2.44 -2.08 -19.85
CA ASN A 244 3.43 -2.07 -20.92
C ASN A 244 3.78 -3.49 -21.44
N GLY A 245 3.24 -4.55 -20.80
CA GLY A 245 3.43 -5.95 -21.23
C GLY A 245 4.75 -6.58 -20.76
N ASN A 246 5.44 -5.98 -19.78
CA ASN A 246 6.67 -6.49 -19.18
C ASN A 246 6.42 -7.34 -17.92
N LEU A 247 5.18 -7.50 -17.53
CA LEU A 247 4.69 -8.18 -16.34
C LEU A 247 3.26 -8.67 -16.61
N ASP A 248 2.89 -9.83 -16.06
CA ASP A 248 1.54 -10.37 -16.28
C ASP A 248 0.55 -9.90 -15.23
N TYR A 249 0.93 -9.94 -13.96
CA TYR A 249 0.07 -9.66 -12.81
C TYR A 249 0.76 -8.77 -11.78
N VAL A 250 -0.04 -8.02 -11.00
CA VAL A 250 0.44 -7.29 -9.82
C VAL A 250 -0.43 -7.66 -8.64
N ILE A 251 0.18 -7.90 -7.49
CA ILE A 251 -0.52 -8.04 -6.21
C ILE A 251 -0.21 -6.84 -5.33
N VAL A 252 -1.25 -6.26 -4.75
CA VAL A 252 -1.17 -5.10 -3.87
C VAL A 252 -2.45 -5.01 -3.03
N ASP A 253 -2.40 -4.28 -1.94
CA ASP A 253 -3.53 -4.07 -1.04
C ASP A 253 -4.75 -3.45 -1.75
N ALA A 254 -5.95 -3.82 -1.28
CA ALA A 254 -7.21 -3.53 -1.98
C ALA A 254 -7.47 -2.05 -2.25
N ALA A 255 -7.29 -1.18 -1.25
CA ALA A 255 -7.53 0.24 -1.42
C ALA A 255 -6.49 0.92 -2.33
N PRO A 256 -5.17 0.65 -2.18
CA PRO A 256 -4.15 1.08 -3.15
C PRO A 256 -4.39 0.51 -4.56
N ALA A 257 -4.82 -0.75 -4.71
CA ALA A 257 -5.15 -1.31 -6.01
C ALA A 257 -6.18 -0.46 -6.75
N ALA A 258 -7.27 -0.09 -6.06
CA ALA A 258 -8.33 0.75 -6.62
C ALA A 258 -7.82 2.15 -6.97
N SER A 259 -7.08 2.81 -6.06
CA SER A 259 -6.57 4.16 -6.24
C SER A 259 -5.55 4.24 -7.39
N ILE A 260 -4.58 3.34 -7.42
CA ILE A 260 -3.53 3.27 -8.46
C ILE A 260 -4.15 3.00 -9.82
N THR A 261 -5.06 2.01 -9.89
CA THR A 261 -5.73 1.63 -11.15
C THR A 261 -6.56 2.79 -11.68
N ALA A 262 -7.36 3.47 -10.84
CA ALA A 262 -8.14 4.63 -11.24
C ALA A 262 -7.25 5.77 -11.78
N SER A 263 -6.14 6.05 -11.10
CA SER A 263 -5.18 7.07 -11.51
C SER A 263 -4.54 6.76 -12.87
N ILE A 264 -4.05 5.54 -13.06
CA ILE A 264 -3.38 5.12 -14.30
C ILE A 264 -4.35 5.06 -15.48
N ASN A 265 -5.59 4.65 -15.23
CA ASN A 265 -6.63 4.60 -16.25
C ASN A 265 -7.21 5.99 -16.60
N GLY A 266 -6.94 7.01 -15.78
CA GLY A 266 -7.48 8.36 -15.97
C GLY A 266 -8.98 8.45 -15.65
N THR A 267 -9.46 7.66 -14.68
CA THR A 267 -10.88 7.58 -14.26
C THR A 267 -11.13 8.28 -12.92
N LYS A 268 -10.23 9.20 -12.52
CA LYS A 268 -10.38 10.03 -11.30
C LYS A 268 -11.47 11.07 -11.46
#